data_02c30d36e025814282016ce66eb05c06
#
_entry.id   02c30d36e025814282016ce66eb05c06
#
_cell.length_a   1.000
_cell.length_b   1.000
_cell.length_c   1.000
_cell.angle_alpha   90.00
_cell.angle_beta   90.00
_cell.angle_gamma   90.00
#
_symmetry.space_group_name_H-M   'P 1'
#
loop_
_entity.id
_entity.type
_entity.pdbx_description
1 polymer ?
#
loop_
_entity_poly.entity_id
_entity_poly.type
_entity_poly.pdbx_seq_one_letter_code
_entity_poly.pdbx_strand_id
1 'polypeptide(L)'
;MINNLTKCLKTCAKIRQIGRRTKLFGQITLLFAEKLLFLCILNSKKIVSFRKRSEKVINQTMIIMKKLVFLTGAGMSVESGFKTFRGNDGLWENYPVEQIATHEGWEADPTLVTNFYNMLRHKLYAAQPNEGHKLVKELEKDFEVTVITQNVDNLHEKAGSKNVIHLHGELSKVCSSDNPYDYRYIKELPEDDCEVEPGSKAGDGSLLRPFIVFFGENVPMIEPAAEAVQNADIFVIIGTSLNVYPAAGLISYTKPHIPIYLIDPGAVNTNGYYQIKHIMKGASEGMKELTEILEKEK
;
A
#
# COMPACT_ATOMS: atom_id res chain seq x y z
N MET A 1 -26.24 34.85 -30.79
CA MET A 1 -26.61 33.39 -30.69
C MET A 1 -25.52 32.47 -31.24
N ILE A 2 -25.03 32.70 -32.45
CA ILE A 2 -24.00 31.86 -33.13
C ILE A 2 -22.68 31.78 -32.32
N ASN A 3 -22.20 32.92 -31.76
CA ASN A 3 -20.97 32.96 -30.97
C ASN A 3 -21.02 32.13 -29.67
N ASN A 4 -22.20 31.94 -29.07
CA ASN A 4 -22.36 31.14 -27.89
C ASN A 4 -22.39 29.64 -28.20
N LEU A 5 -22.97 29.26 -29.36
CA LEU A 5 -22.96 27.87 -29.84
C LEU A 5 -21.53 27.40 -30.16
N THR A 6 -20.74 28.27 -30.82
CA THR A 6 -19.36 27.99 -31.20
C THR A 6 -18.45 27.82 -29.95
N LYS A 7 -18.71 28.61 -28.89
CA LYS A 7 -18.01 28.44 -27.59
C LYS A 7 -18.37 27.13 -26.90
N CYS A 8 -19.67 26.77 -26.90
CA CYS A 8 -20.13 25.49 -26.33
C CYS A 8 -19.53 24.26 -27.06
N LEU A 9 -19.51 24.31 -28.40
CA LEU A 9 -18.91 23.26 -29.23
C LEU A 9 -17.40 23.08 -28.96
N LYS A 10 -16.67 24.19 -28.77
CA LYS A 10 -15.24 24.15 -28.41
C LYS A 10 -15.01 23.56 -27.02
N THR A 11 -15.90 23.83 -26.06
CA THR A 11 -15.83 23.26 -24.70
C THR A 11 -16.17 21.75 -24.71
N CYS A 12 -17.19 21.31 -25.46
CA CYS A 12 -17.52 19.90 -25.65
C CYS A 12 -16.40 19.13 -26.37
N ALA A 13 -15.72 19.76 -27.35
CA ALA A 13 -14.58 19.14 -28.02
C ALA A 13 -13.39 18.94 -27.07
N LYS A 14 -13.12 19.91 -26.18
CA LYS A 14 -12.09 19.76 -25.13
C LYS A 14 -12.42 18.65 -24.13
N ILE A 15 -13.68 18.55 -23.68
CA ILE A 15 -14.15 17.49 -22.79
C ILE A 15 -14.02 16.12 -23.46
N ARG A 16 -14.33 16.00 -24.75
CA ARG A 16 -14.15 14.78 -25.54
C ARG A 16 -12.68 14.35 -25.67
N GLN A 17 -11.77 15.30 -25.75
CA GLN A 17 -10.33 15.05 -25.84
C GLN A 17 -9.74 14.56 -24.51
N ILE A 18 -10.27 15.03 -23.38
CA ILE A 18 -9.90 14.59 -22.03
C ILE A 18 -10.45 13.19 -21.76
N GLY A 19 -11.71 12.90 -22.14
CA GLY A 19 -12.35 11.59 -21.92
C GLY A 19 -11.74 10.42 -22.72
N ARG A 20 -10.92 10.66 -23.74
CA ARG A 20 -10.22 9.61 -24.51
C ARG A 20 -9.02 9.00 -23.80
N ARG A 21 -8.58 9.57 -22.69
CA ARG A 21 -7.40 9.10 -21.95
C ARG A 21 -7.67 8.01 -20.90
N THR A 22 -8.94 7.74 -20.57
CA THR A 22 -9.30 6.65 -19.62
C THR A 22 -10.60 5.96 -20.03
N LYS A 23 -10.59 4.64 -20.20
CA LYS A 23 -11.71 3.84 -20.73
C LYS A 23 -13.02 3.91 -19.91
N LEU A 24 -12.94 4.12 -18.61
CA LEU A 24 -14.10 4.18 -17.70
C LEU A 24 -14.74 5.58 -17.64
N PHE A 25 -13.92 6.62 -17.70
CA PHE A 25 -14.39 8.03 -17.73
C PHE A 25 -14.97 8.46 -19.08
N GLY A 26 -14.60 7.77 -20.15
CA GLY A 26 -15.05 8.10 -21.51
C GLY A 26 -16.57 7.95 -21.71
N GLN A 27 -17.19 6.97 -21.09
CA GLN A 27 -18.64 6.76 -21.21
C GLN A 27 -19.45 7.76 -20.39
N ILE A 28 -19.00 8.12 -19.19
CA ILE A 28 -19.69 9.10 -18.32
C ILE A 28 -19.55 10.51 -18.88
N THR A 29 -18.38 10.88 -19.40
CA THR A 29 -18.15 12.19 -20.02
C THR A 29 -18.88 12.33 -21.36
N LEU A 30 -19.06 11.26 -22.13
CA LEU A 30 -19.81 11.29 -23.39
C LEU A 30 -21.32 11.51 -23.13
N LEU A 31 -21.92 10.80 -22.16
CA LEU A 31 -23.31 11.01 -21.76
C LEU A 31 -23.58 12.42 -21.19
N PHE A 32 -22.62 12.97 -20.43
CA PHE A 32 -22.71 14.32 -19.91
C PHE A 32 -22.57 15.38 -21.03
N ALA A 33 -21.66 15.18 -21.99
CA ALA A 33 -21.48 16.09 -23.10
C ALA A 33 -22.70 16.12 -24.04
N GLU A 34 -23.34 14.97 -24.28
CA GLU A 34 -24.58 14.89 -25.06
C GLU A 34 -25.78 15.54 -24.36
N LYS A 35 -25.95 15.31 -23.05
CA LYS A 35 -26.97 15.99 -22.24
C LYS A 35 -26.74 17.49 -22.13
N LEU A 36 -25.49 17.95 -22.08
CA LEU A 36 -25.15 19.37 -22.06
C LEU A 36 -25.49 20.04 -23.42
N LEU A 37 -25.21 19.35 -24.53
CA LEU A 37 -25.52 19.83 -25.88
C LEU A 37 -27.05 19.97 -26.07
N PHE A 38 -27.82 19.00 -25.60
CA PHE A 38 -29.29 19.01 -25.67
C PHE A 38 -29.91 20.13 -24.81
N LEU A 39 -29.38 20.42 -23.64
CA LEU A 39 -29.80 21.51 -22.76
C LEU A 39 -29.39 22.90 -23.26
N CYS A 40 -28.26 23.02 -23.98
CA CYS A 40 -27.83 24.27 -24.62
C CYS A 40 -28.76 24.72 -25.74
N ILE A 41 -29.45 23.79 -26.39
CA ILE A 41 -30.41 24.09 -27.47
C ILE A 41 -31.74 24.62 -26.91
N LEU A 42 -32.09 24.25 -25.65
CA LEU A 42 -33.42 24.50 -25.10
C LEU A 42 -33.61 25.76 -24.24
N ASN A 43 -32.56 26.45 -23.75
CA ASN A 43 -32.83 27.68 -22.96
C ASN A 43 -31.60 28.57 -22.67
N SER A 44 -31.49 29.72 -23.32
CA SER A 44 -30.31 30.62 -23.25
C SER A 44 -30.07 31.35 -21.91
N LYS A 45 -31.07 31.50 -21.04
CA LYS A 45 -30.92 32.18 -19.74
C LYS A 45 -30.46 31.27 -18.60
N LYS A 46 -30.68 29.97 -18.71
CA LYS A 46 -30.17 28.98 -17.71
C LYS A 46 -28.70 28.55 -17.93
N ILE A 47 -28.14 28.89 -19.10
CA ILE A 47 -26.79 28.47 -19.52
C ILE A 47 -25.70 29.07 -18.62
N VAL A 48 -25.81 30.34 -18.19
CA VAL A 48 -24.77 31.04 -17.41
C VAL A 48 -24.68 30.46 -15.99
N SER A 49 -25.81 30.12 -15.36
CA SER A 49 -25.83 29.52 -14.01
C SER A 49 -25.39 28.06 -14.04
N PHE A 50 -25.76 27.32 -15.11
CA PHE A 50 -25.35 25.94 -15.30
C PHE A 50 -23.85 25.84 -15.63
N ARG A 51 -23.30 26.79 -16.39
CA ARG A 51 -21.85 26.87 -16.68
C ARG A 51 -21.03 27.11 -15.40
N LYS A 52 -21.44 28.05 -14.55
CA LYS A 52 -20.78 28.25 -13.23
C LYS A 52 -20.88 27.04 -12.33
N ARG A 53 -21.99 26.31 -12.38
CA ARG A 53 -22.20 25.09 -11.59
C ARG A 53 -21.43 23.90 -12.16
N SER A 54 -21.36 23.74 -13.49
CA SER A 54 -20.56 22.69 -14.13
C SER A 54 -19.05 22.98 -14.06
N GLU A 55 -18.61 24.23 -14.17
CA GLU A 55 -17.20 24.60 -13.93
C GLU A 55 -16.82 24.37 -12.46
N LYS A 56 -17.71 24.63 -11.50
CA LYS A 56 -17.51 24.31 -10.09
C LYS A 56 -17.51 22.78 -9.82
N VAL A 57 -18.37 22.01 -10.48
CA VAL A 57 -18.43 20.55 -10.39
C VAL A 57 -17.22 19.92 -11.10
N ILE A 58 -16.81 20.43 -12.27
CA ILE A 58 -15.62 19.97 -12.99
C ILE A 58 -14.35 20.29 -12.20
N ASN A 59 -14.24 21.47 -11.59
CA ASN A 59 -13.13 21.83 -10.73
C ASN A 59 -13.14 21.06 -9.38
N GLN A 60 -14.32 20.68 -8.86
CA GLN A 60 -14.45 19.80 -7.70
C GLN A 60 -14.20 18.30 -8.03
N THR A 61 -14.41 17.88 -9.29
CA THR A 61 -14.25 16.47 -9.71
C THR A 61 -12.84 16.16 -10.22
N MET A 62 -11.96 17.15 -10.35
CA MET A 62 -10.57 16.99 -10.78
C MET A 62 -9.56 17.54 -9.76
N ILE A 63 -9.79 17.31 -8.48
CA ILE A 63 -8.68 17.31 -7.54
C ILE A 63 -7.95 15.99 -7.80
N ILE A 64 -6.94 16.03 -8.68
CA ILE A 64 -5.98 14.92 -8.80
C ILE A 64 -5.23 14.90 -7.47
N MET A 65 -5.61 13.98 -6.60
CA MET A 65 -4.91 13.78 -5.33
C MET A 65 -3.47 13.34 -5.63
N LYS A 66 -2.50 13.94 -4.93
CA LYS A 66 -1.11 13.48 -5.02
C LYS A 66 -1.01 12.05 -4.51
N LYS A 67 -0.20 11.23 -5.19
CA LYS A 67 0.06 9.85 -4.81
C LYS A 67 1.13 9.80 -3.72
N LEU A 68 0.74 9.35 -2.55
CA LEU A 68 1.59 9.18 -1.38
C LEU A 68 1.83 7.69 -1.16
N VAL A 69 3.07 7.25 -1.36
CA VAL A 69 3.44 5.83 -1.24
C VAL A 69 4.31 5.62 -0.02
N PHE A 70 3.93 4.68 0.82
CA PHE A 70 4.68 4.25 2.00
C PHE A 70 5.38 2.92 1.73
N LEU A 71 6.63 2.79 2.16
CA LEU A 71 7.34 1.52 2.32
C LEU A 71 7.57 1.29 3.81
N THR A 72 6.91 0.30 4.39
CA THR A 72 7.01 0.03 5.83
C THR A 72 7.73 -1.27 6.11
N GLY A 73 8.47 -1.31 7.22
CA GLY A 73 9.13 -2.49 7.75
C GLY A 73 8.79 -2.71 9.23
N ALA A 74 9.50 -3.64 9.88
CA ALA A 74 9.18 -4.09 11.24
C ALA A 74 9.14 -2.97 12.28
N GLY A 75 9.94 -1.90 12.10
CA GLY A 75 9.91 -0.72 12.96
C GLY A 75 8.56 -0.01 13.02
N MET A 76 7.72 -0.16 11.98
CA MET A 76 6.35 0.36 11.98
C MET A 76 5.47 -0.29 13.05
N SER A 77 5.69 -1.57 13.36
CA SER A 77 4.85 -2.38 14.25
C SER A 77 5.42 -2.57 15.66
N VAL A 78 6.60 -2.00 15.97
CA VAL A 78 7.24 -2.13 17.30
C VAL A 78 6.33 -1.62 18.40
N GLU A 79 5.74 -0.45 18.23
CA GLU A 79 4.84 0.15 19.23
C GLU A 79 3.50 -0.60 19.36
N SER A 80 3.22 -1.53 18.45
CA SER A 80 2.07 -2.46 18.51
C SER A 80 2.41 -3.79 19.17
N GLY A 81 3.65 -3.96 19.69
CA GLY A 81 4.10 -5.15 20.40
C GLY A 81 4.83 -6.18 19.53
N PHE A 82 5.04 -5.93 18.23
CA PHE A 82 5.91 -6.76 17.39
C PHE A 82 7.37 -6.36 17.58
N LYS A 83 8.21 -7.34 17.87
CA LYS A 83 9.66 -7.11 17.89
C LYS A 83 10.19 -6.99 16.45
N THR A 84 11.24 -6.23 16.28
CA THR A 84 11.99 -6.25 15.01
C THR A 84 12.64 -7.63 14.80
N PHE A 85 12.89 -7.99 13.55
CA PHE A 85 13.57 -9.27 13.27
C PHE A 85 15.05 -9.25 13.68
N ARG A 86 15.72 -8.10 13.50
CA ARG A 86 17.13 -7.86 13.82
C ARG A 86 17.29 -6.91 14.98
N GLY A 87 18.40 -7.00 15.70
CA GLY A 87 18.73 -6.15 16.84
C GLY A 87 18.61 -6.88 18.17
N ASN A 88 19.05 -6.26 19.25
CA ASN A 88 18.97 -6.81 20.60
C ASN A 88 17.52 -7.16 20.92
N ASP A 89 17.27 -8.38 21.39
CA ASP A 89 15.94 -8.96 21.61
C ASP A 89 15.09 -9.17 20.33
N GLY A 90 15.69 -9.20 19.14
CA GLY A 90 14.98 -9.52 17.89
C GLY A 90 14.42 -10.94 17.86
N LEU A 91 13.45 -11.21 16.98
CA LEU A 91 12.88 -12.58 16.88
C LEU A 91 13.92 -13.64 16.53
N TRP A 92 14.94 -13.25 15.75
CA TRP A 92 16.00 -14.18 15.29
C TRP A 92 17.02 -14.56 16.37
N GLU A 93 17.03 -13.92 17.54
CA GLU A 93 17.88 -14.35 18.65
C GLU A 93 17.43 -15.70 19.24
N ASN A 94 16.11 -15.95 19.23
CA ASN A 94 15.55 -17.20 19.78
C ASN A 94 15.19 -18.22 18.70
N TYR A 95 15.06 -17.78 17.44
CA TYR A 95 14.68 -18.61 16.31
C TYR A 95 15.58 -18.27 15.12
N PRO A 96 16.59 -19.10 14.81
CA PRO A 96 17.47 -18.86 13.67
C PRO A 96 16.67 -18.72 12.39
N VAL A 97 16.95 -17.64 11.64
CA VAL A 97 16.23 -17.31 10.39
C VAL A 97 16.29 -18.46 9.39
N GLU A 98 17.40 -19.18 9.36
CA GLU A 98 17.64 -20.32 8.48
C GLU A 98 16.65 -21.45 8.72
N GLN A 99 16.15 -21.59 9.95
CA GLN A 99 15.22 -22.66 10.33
C GLN A 99 13.76 -22.29 10.13
N ILE A 100 13.39 -21.01 10.28
CA ILE A 100 11.97 -20.64 10.38
C ILE A 100 11.50 -19.69 9.26
N ALA A 101 12.42 -19.11 8.48
CA ALA A 101 12.08 -18.11 7.49
C ALA A 101 12.76 -18.35 6.13
N THR A 102 13.30 -19.54 5.86
CA THR A 102 13.85 -19.94 4.56
C THR A 102 13.05 -21.09 3.96
N HIS A 103 13.15 -21.25 2.66
CA HIS A 103 12.54 -22.39 1.95
C HIS A 103 13.15 -23.71 2.43
N GLU A 104 14.48 -23.76 2.59
CA GLU A 104 15.20 -24.92 3.10
C GLU A 104 14.81 -25.27 4.55
N GLY A 105 14.57 -24.25 5.39
CA GLY A 105 14.07 -24.46 6.77
C GLY A 105 12.69 -25.09 6.79
N TRP A 106 11.80 -24.66 5.89
CA TRP A 106 10.49 -25.26 5.71
C TRP A 106 10.60 -26.72 5.27
N GLU A 107 11.43 -27.04 4.28
CA GLU A 107 11.63 -28.42 3.82
C GLU A 107 12.23 -29.32 4.89
N ALA A 108 13.15 -28.79 5.71
CA ALA A 108 13.83 -29.55 6.76
C ALA A 108 12.90 -29.87 7.94
N ASP A 109 12.10 -28.93 8.42
CA ASP A 109 11.20 -29.11 9.55
C ASP A 109 9.91 -28.28 9.41
N PRO A 110 8.93 -28.76 8.63
CA PRO A 110 7.64 -28.11 8.49
C PRO A 110 6.88 -27.96 9.82
N THR A 111 7.12 -28.86 10.78
CA THR A 111 6.48 -28.83 12.11
C THR A 111 6.97 -27.64 12.92
N LEU A 112 8.29 -27.45 12.99
CA LEU A 112 8.89 -26.30 13.68
C LEU A 112 8.37 -24.98 13.10
N VAL A 113 8.39 -24.85 11.76
CA VAL A 113 7.93 -23.65 11.07
C VAL A 113 6.44 -23.41 11.33
N THR A 114 5.58 -24.43 11.21
CA THR A 114 4.15 -24.30 11.48
C THR A 114 3.89 -23.80 12.91
N ASN A 115 4.53 -24.40 13.91
CA ASN A 115 4.39 -23.99 15.30
C ASN A 115 4.88 -22.56 15.56
N PHE A 116 6.00 -22.17 14.95
CA PHE A 116 6.50 -20.80 15.03
C PHE A 116 5.48 -19.78 14.50
N TYR A 117 4.90 -20.03 13.33
CA TYR A 117 3.92 -19.12 12.75
C TYR A 117 2.57 -19.17 13.45
N ASN A 118 2.18 -20.30 14.08
CA ASN A 118 1.02 -20.34 14.99
C ASN A 118 1.22 -19.38 16.16
N MET A 119 2.38 -19.44 16.84
CA MET A 119 2.72 -18.51 17.93
C MET A 119 2.66 -17.04 17.47
N LEU A 120 3.14 -16.73 16.28
CA LEU A 120 3.07 -15.35 15.75
C LEU A 120 1.63 -14.93 15.44
N ARG A 121 0.75 -15.83 14.98
CA ARG A 121 -0.66 -15.52 14.73
C ARG A 121 -1.41 -15.13 16.00
N HIS A 122 -1.16 -15.82 17.12
CA HIS A 122 -1.73 -15.39 18.40
C HIS A 122 -1.32 -13.97 18.79
N LYS A 123 -0.06 -13.60 18.55
CA LYS A 123 0.40 -12.22 18.76
C LYS A 123 -0.26 -11.24 17.80
N LEU A 124 -0.47 -11.63 16.53
CA LEU A 124 -1.13 -10.82 15.51
C LEU A 124 -2.55 -10.44 15.92
N TYR A 125 -3.32 -11.43 16.36
CA TYR A 125 -4.72 -11.18 16.72
C TYR A 125 -4.85 -10.34 17.99
N ALA A 126 -3.95 -10.48 18.96
CA ALA A 126 -3.91 -9.65 20.15
C ALA A 126 -3.42 -8.21 19.89
N ALA A 127 -2.67 -7.99 18.82
CA ALA A 127 -2.07 -6.69 18.52
C ALA A 127 -3.08 -5.68 17.97
N GLN A 128 -2.87 -4.40 18.35
CA GLN A 128 -3.66 -3.27 17.86
C GLN A 128 -2.79 -2.31 17.04
N PRO A 129 -3.34 -1.65 16.02
CA PRO A 129 -2.63 -0.62 15.28
C PRO A 129 -2.20 0.51 16.21
N ASN A 130 -0.94 0.93 16.10
CA ASN A 130 -0.43 2.10 16.81
C ASN A 130 -0.84 3.40 16.09
N GLU A 131 -0.45 4.53 16.66
CA GLU A 131 -0.79 5.84 16.13
C GLU A 131 -0.21 6.09 14.74
N GLY A 132 0.98 5.54 14.44
CA GLY A 132 1.57 5.62 13.11
C GLY A 132 0.67 5.01 12.03
N HIS A 133 0.13 3.80 12.26
CA HIS A 133 -0.81 3.15 11.34
C HIS A 133 -2.08 3.99 11.12
N LYS A 134 -2.62 4.57 12.20
CA LYS A 134 -3.83 5.42 12.13
C LYS A 134 -3.58 6.70 11.33
N LEU A 135 -2.42 7.33 11.51
CA LEU A 135 -2.04 8.53 10.77
C LEU A 135 -1.82 8.25 9.29
N VAL A 136 -1.23 7.09 8.91
CA VAL A 136 -1.19 6.65 7.51
C VAL A 136 -2.58 6.59 6.91
N LYS A 137 -3.54 6.00 7.64
CA LYS A 137 -4.95 5.93 7.22
C LYS A 137 -5.59 7.30 7.11
N GLU A 138 -5.32 8.20 8.02
CA GLU A 138 -5.90 9.56 8.01
C GLU A 138 -5.50 10.36 6.78
N LEU A 139 -4.28 10.17 6.27
CA LEU A 139 -3.78 10.83 5.07
C LEU A 139 -4.55 10.44 3.80
N GLU A 140 -5.32 9.34 3.79
CA GLU A 140 -6.22 9.00 2.67
C GLU A 140 -7.35 10.04 2.44
N LYS A 141 -7.56 10.98 3.35
CA LYS A 141 -8.50 12.09 3.14
C LYS A 141 -7.99 13.09 2.11
N ASP A 142 -6.67 13.23 2.00
CA ASP A 142 -5.98 14.27 1.24
C ASP A 142 -5.11 13.72 0.11
N PHE A 143 -4.72 12.45 0.19
CA PHE A 143 -3.81 11.77 -0.73
C PHE A 143 -4.39 10.46 -1.25
N GLU A 144 -3.99 10.06 -2.45
CA GLU A 144 -4.13 8.68 -2.92
C GLU A 144 -3.00 7.85 -2.28
N VAL A 145 -3.32 7.21 -1.15
CA VAL A 145 -2.32 6.48 -0.35
C VAL A 145 -2.20 5.06 -0.82
N THR A 146 -0.96 4.60 -1.02
CA THR A 146 -0.59 3.19 -1.18
C THR A 146 0.44 2.82 -0.12
N VAL A 147 0.19 1.75 0.61
CA VAL A 147 1.13 1.17 1.57
C VAL A 147 1.77 -0.06 0.95
N ILE A 148 3.09 -0.08 0.87
CA ILE A 148 3.89 -1.26 0.54
C ILE A 148 4.52 -1.71 1.84
N THR A 149 4.18 -2.91 2.31
CA THR A 149 4.72 -3.39 3.59
C THR A 149 5.57 -4.63 3.43
N GLN A 150 6.69 -4.66 4.13
CA GLN A 150 7.53 -5.84 4.34
C GLN A 150 7.00 -6.69 5.50
N ASN A 151 6.10 -6.12 6.30
CA ASN A 151 5.51 -6.81 7.45
C ASN A 151 4.47 -7.82 6.98
N VAL A 152 4.34 -8.87 7.77
CA VAL A 152 3.36 -9.92 7.54
C VAL A 152 2.11 -9.75 8.42
N ASP A 153 2.11 -8.74 9.30
CA ASP A 153 0.94 -8.35 10.09
C ASP A 153 -0.08 -7.58 9.23
N ASN A 154 -1.31 -7.48 9.71
CA ASN A 154 -2.42 -6.77 9.09
C ASN A 154 -2.79 -5.47 9.83
N LEU A 155 -1.82 -4.83 10.48
CA LEU A 155 -2.08 -3.66 11.31
C LEU A 155 -2.47 -2.42 10.49
N HIS A 156 -2.03 -2.31 9.24
CA HIS A 156 -2.48 -1.28 8.32
C HIS A 156 -3.97 -1.45 7.98
N GLU A 157 -4.41 -2.67 7.69
CA GLU A 157 -5.81 -2.99 7.42
C GLU A 157 -6.68 -2.82 8.68
N LYS A 158 -6.20 -3.26 9.83
CA LYS A 158 -6.87 -3.03 11.12
C LYS A 158 -7.03 -1.53 11.43
N ALA A 159 -6.10 -0.68 10.99
CA ALA A 159 -6.23 0.78 11.07
C ALA A 159 -7.20 1.35 10.02
N GLY A 160 -7.57 0.56 9.01
CA GLY A 160 -8.52 0.90 7.96
C GLY A 160 -7.88 1.36 6.65
N SER A 161 -6.56 1.19 6.44
CA SER A 161 -5.90 1.46 5.15
C SER A 161 -6.48 0.60 4.04
N LYS A 162 -6.73 1.20 2.86
CA LYS A 162 -7.49 0.56 1.79
C LYS A 162 -6.63 -0.12 0.74
N ASN A 163 -5.44 0.40 0.50
CA ASN A 163 -4.56 -0.07 -0.55
C ASN A 163 -3.22 -0.46 0.08
N VAL A 164 -3.10 -1.74 0.44
CA VAL A 164 -1.92 -2.32 1.08
C VAL A 164 -1.37 -3.43 0.18
N ILE A 165 -0.07 -3.37 -0.10
CA ILE A 165 0.69 -4.35 -0.87
C ILE A 165 1.63 -5.07 0.09
N HIS A 166 1.36 -6.33 0.38
CA HIS A 166 2.22 -7.18 1.21
C HIS A 166 3.32 -7.83 0.37
N LEU A 167 4.57 -7.42 0.57
CA LEU A 167 5.71 -7.97 -0.17
C LEU A 167 6.06 -9.41 0.27
N HIS A 168 5.89 -9.70 1.55
CA HIS A 168 6.35 -10.95 2.14
C HIS A 168 5.22 -11.87 2.61
N GLY A 169 4.02 -11.69 2.06
CA GLY A 169 2.85 -12.48 2.44
C GLY A 169 2.13 -11.94 3.68
N GLU A 170 1.19 -12.72 4.19
CA GLU A 170 0.25 -12.32 5.24
C GLU A 170 0.13 -13.43 6.30
N LEU A 171 0.43 -13.10 7.54
CA LEU A 171 0.47 -14.05 8.66
C LEU A 171 -0.90 -14.65 8.99
N SER A 172 -1.99 -13.93 8.71
CA SER A 172 -3.37 -14.43 8.88
C SER A 172 -3.76 -15.50 7.87
N LYS A 173 -2.94 -15.74 6.84
CA LYS A 173 -3.24 -16.67 5.75
C LYS A 173 -2.33 -17.89 5.73
N VAL A 174 -2.84 -18.93 5.11
CA VAL A 174 -2.12 -20.18 4.79
C VAL A 174 -2.29 -20.52 3.33
N CYS A 175 -1.37 -21.32 2.79
CA CYS A 175 -1.36 -21.71 1.39
C CYS A 175 -0.84 -23.15 1.18
N SER A 176 -0.94 -23.64 -0.04
CA SER A 176 -0.28 -24.87 -0.47
C SER A 176 1.24 -24.72 -0.43
N SER A 177 1.97 -25.76 -0.01
CA SER A 177 3.45 -25.77 -0.09
C SER A 177 3.93 -25.86 -1.55
N ASP A 178 3.23 -26.56 -2.41
CA ASP A 178 3.61 -26.80 -3.79
C ASP A 178 3.16 -25.67 -4.72
N ASN A 179 2.03 -25.02 -4.39
CA ASN A 179 1.41 -23.95 -5.18
C ASN A 179 1.08 -22.72 -4.31
N PRO A 180 2.08 -22.06 -3.70
CA PRO A 180 1.86 -21.07 -2.64
C PRO A 180 1.11 -19.80 -3.11
N TYR A 181 1.12 -19.52 -4.42
CA TYR A 181 0.47 -18.32 -4.98
C TYR A 181 -0.81 -18.62 -5.76
N ASP A 182 -1.25 -19.89 -5.80
CA ASP A 182 -2.53 -20.23 -6.37
C ASP A 182 -3.66 -19.85 -5.41
N TYR A 183 -4.45 -18.85 -5.77
CA TYR A 183 -5.53 -18.30 -4.94
C TYR A 183 -6.55 -19.34 -4.49
N ARG A 184 -6.67 -20.47 -5.20
CA ARG A 184 -7.57 -21.59 -4.85
C ARG A 184 -7.16 -22.26 -3.54
N TYR A 185 -5.89 -22.19 -3.18
CA TYR A 185 -5.30 -22.83 -2.01
C TYR A 185 -4.86 -21.82 -0.92
N ILE A 186 -5.09 -20.54 -1.15
CA ILE A 186 -4.89 -19.51 -0.13
C ILE A 186 -6.15 -19.41 0.72
N LYS A 187 -6.00 -19.58 2.03
CA LYS A 187 -7.10 -19.51 3.00
C LYS A 187 -6.73 -18.56 4.13
N GLU A 188 -7.65 -17.66 4.47
CA GLU A 188 -7.54 -16.86 5.68
C GLU A 188 -7.99 -17.68 6.90
N LEU A 189 -7.26 -17.55 7.99
CA LEU A 189 -7.58 -18.18 9.27
C LEU A 189 -8.23 -17.14 10.18
N PRO A 190 -9.44 -17.40 10.72
CA PRO A 190 -10.08 -16.50 11.65
C PRO A 190 -9.39 -16.51 13.01
N GLU A 191 -9.65 -15.48 13.82
CA GLU A 191 -9.01 -15.31 15.15
C GLU A 191 -9.28 -16.49 16.10
N ASP A 192 -10.50 -17.02 16.09
CA ASP A 192 -10.98 -18.12 16.93
C ASP A 192 -10.53 -19.51 16.44
N ASP A 193 -9.95 -19.60 15.23
CA ASP A 193 -9.42 -20.85 14.64
C ASP A 193 -8.15 -20.53 13.84
N CYS A 194 -7.16 -19.94 14.49
CA CYS A 194 -5.94 -19.44 13.83
C CYS A 194 -4.75 -20.41 13.87
N GLU A 195 -4.89 -21.56 14.52
CA GLU A 195 -3.85 -22.58 14.57
C GLU A 195 -3.94 -23.54 13.39
N VAL A 196 -2.79 -23.93 12.90
CA VAL A 196 -2.63 -25.00 11.91
C VAL A 196 -1.98 -26.19 12.58
N GLU A 197 -2.63 -27.35 12.54
CA GLU A 197 -2.02 -28.58 13.00
C GLU A 197 -0.87 -28.97 12.05
N PRO A 198 0.36 -29.22 12.55
CA PRO A 198 1.46 -29.67 11.71
C PRO A 198 1.11 -30.92 10.90
N GLY A 199 1.42 -30.91 9.62
CA GLY A 199 1.07 -31.99 8.70
C GLY A 199 -0.30 -31.84 8.02
N SER A 200 -1.09 -30.82 8.36
CA SER A 200 -2.33 -30.48 7.65
C SER A 200 -2.11 -30.33 6.16
N LYS A 201 -3.15 -30.68 5.37
CA LYS A 201 -3.09 -30.68 3.92
C LYS A 201 -3.86 -29.51 3.31
N ALA A 202 -3.27 -28.95 2.27
CA ALA A 202 -3.95 -28.00 1.38
C ALA A 202 -4.89 -28.75 0.41
N GLY A 203 -5.69 -27.97 -0.34
CA GLY A 203 -6.68 -28.54 -1.25
C GLY A 203 -6.12 -29.35 -2.44
N ASP A 204 -4.83 -29.20 -2.74
CA ASP A 204 -4.08 -29.98 -3.74
C ASP A 204 -3.38 -31.24 -3.17
N GLY A 205 -3.53 -31.49 -1.86
CA GLY A 205 -2.93 -32.62 -1.16
C GLY A 205 -1.49 -32.39 -0.67
N SER A 206 -0.86 -31.27 -0.99
CA SER A 206 0.42 -30.85 -0.44
C SER A 206 0.30 -30.43 1.03
N LEU A 207 1.39 -30.11 1.69
CA LEU A 207 1.33 -29.56 3.04
C LEU A 207 0.71 -28.14 3.04
N LEU A 208 -0.05 -27.86 4.08
CA LEU A 208 -0.51 -26.50 4.36
C LEU A 208 0.60 -25.75 5.07
N ARG A 209 0.99 -24.58 4.54
CA ARG A 209 2.06 -23.74 5.11
C ARG A 209 1.58 -22.30 5.35
N PRO A 210 2.28 -21.52 6.20
CA PRO A 210 2.02 -20.08 6.31
C PRO A 210 2.15 -19.40 4.93
N PHE A 211 1.25 -18.46 4.61
CA PHE A 211 1.33 -17.66 3.40
C PHE A 211 2.37 -16.54 3.55
N ILE A 212 3.61 -16.96 3.63
CA ILE A 212 4.80 -16.11 3.85
C ILE A 212 5.77 -16.36 2.70
N VAL A 213 6.38 -15.31 2.18
CA VAL A 213 7.51 -15.40 1.25
C VAL A 213 8.77 -15.68 2.06
N PHE A 214 9.29 -16.89 1.97
CA PHE A 214 10.53 -17.28 2.64
C PHE A 214 11.75 -16.74 1.91
N PHE A 215 12.85 -16.55 2.62
CA PHE A 215 14.14 -16.27 1.97
C PHE A 215 14.47 -17.39 0.98
N GLY A 216 14.98 -17.00 -0.19
CA GLY A 216 15.20 -17.89 -1.33
C GLY A 216 14.02 -17.99 -2.29
N GLU A 217 12.83 -17.56 -1.92
CA GLU A 217 11.64 -17.54 -2.79
C GLU A 217 11.51 -16.21 -3.55
N ASN A 218 10.78 -16.27 -4.67
CA ASN A 218 10.40 -15.08 -5.42
C ASN A 218 9.45 -14.21 -4.60
N VAL A 219 9.53 -12.89 -4.80
CA VAL A 219 8.63 -11.89 -4.19
C VAL A 219 7.61 -11.44 -5.25
N PRO A 220 6.44 -12.06 -5.37
CA PRO A 220 5.51 -11.81 -6.49
C PRO A 220 4.99 -10.38 -6.53
N MET A 221 4.88 -9.74 -5.36
CA MET A 221 4.33 -8.39 -5.24
C MET A 221 5.35 -7.28 -5.48
N ILE A 222 6.59 -7.62 -5.90
CA ILE A 222 7.63 -6.60 -6.15
C ILE A 222 7.32 -5.75 -7.37
N GLU A 223 6.74 -6.33 -8.44
CA GLU A 223 6.37 -5.58 -9.65
C GLU A 223 5.24 -4.58 -9.40
N PRO A 224 4.10 -4.96 -8.78
CA PRO A 224 3.07 -3.99 -8.39
C PRO A 224 3.59 -2.90 -7.44
N ALA A 225 4.49 -3.25 -6.52
CA ALA A 225 5.11 -2.29 -5.61
C ALA A 225 6.01 -1.29 -6.37
N ALA A 226 6.83 -1.77 -7.29
CA ALA A 226 7.67 -0.92 -8.13
C ALA A 226 6.83 0.04 -9.00
N GLU A 227 5.72 -0.43 -9.57
CA GLU A 227 4.79 0.42 -10.31
C GLU A 227 4.18 1.52 -9.43
N ALA A 228 3.79 1.18 -8.19
CA ALA A 228 3.28 2.16 -7.24
C ALA A 228 4.33 3.23 -6.93
N VAL A 229 5.59 2.83 -6.68
CA VAL A 229 6.71 3.76 -6.41
C VAL A 229 7.02 4.63 -7.63
N GLN A 230 7.04 4.07 -8.84
CA GLN A 230 7.23 4.83 -10.09
C GLN A 230 6.17 5.90 -10.30
N ASN A 231 4.96 5.68 -9.82
CA ASN A 231 3.85 6.62 -9.95
C ASN A 231 3.74 7.59 -8.78
N ALA A 232 4.52 7.42 -7.70
CA ALA A 232 4.48 8.26 -6.52
C ALA A 232 4.80 9.74 -6.81
N ASP A 233 4.15 10.63 -6.10
CA ASP A 233 4.48 12.05 -6.01
C ASP A 233 5.22 12.37 -4.71
N ILE A 234 5.05 11.53 -3.69
CA ILE A 234 5.77 11.56 -2.40
C ILE A 234 6.05 10.11 -2.01
N PHE A 235 7.27 9.82 -1.56
CA PHE A 235 7.65 8.50 -1.08
C PHE A 235 8.12 8.56 0.37
N VAL A 236 7.58 7.66 1.22
CA VAL A 236 7.87 7.64 2.65
C VAL A 236 8.32 6.25 3.05
N ILE A 237 9.41 6.16 3.77
CA ILE A 237 10.01 4.92 4.26
C ILE A 237 9.91 4.93 5.79
N ILE A 238 9.35 3.87 6.39
CA ILE A 238 9.15 3.79 7.85
C ILE A 238 9.66 2.48 8.40
N GLY A 239 10.55 2.54 9.39
CA GLY A 239 10.93 1.40 10.24
C GLY A 239 11.57 0.25 9.47
N THR A 240 12.38 0.55 8.45
CA THR A 240 13.16 -0.45 7.71
C THR A 240 14.61 -0.01 7.57
N SER A 241 15.51 -0.94 7.80
CA SER A 241 16.96 -0.71 7.62
C SER A 241 17.42 -0.65 6.16
N LEU A 242 16.51 -0.88 5.19
CA LEU A 242 16.80 -0.98 3.75
C LEU A 242 17.89 -2.04 3.40
N ASN A 243 17.96 -3.13 4.18
CA ASN A 243 18.95 -4.21 4.00
C ASN A 243 18.34 -5.48 3.40
N VAL A 244 17.03 -5.55 3.21
CA VAL A 244 16.33 -6.72 2.66
C VAL A 244 15.96 -6.46 1.21
N TYR A 245 16.57 -7.19 0.30
CA TYR A 245 16.28 -7.14 -1.12
C TYR A 245 15.23 -8.23 -1.47
N PRO A 246 14.34 -7.97 -2.46
CA PRO A 246 14.32 -6.81 -3.37
C PRO A 246 13.65 -5.55 -2.83
N ALA A 247 13.00 -5.59 -1.65
CA ALA A 247 12.25 -4.46 -1.08
C ALA A 247 13.11 -3.17 -0.93
N ALA A 248 14.36 -3.30 -0.48
CA ALA A 248 15.29 -2.18 -0.34
C ALA A 248 15.58 -1.49 -1.69
N GLY A 249 15.49 -2.21 -2.79
CA GLY A 249 15.68 -1.68 -4.15
C GLY A 249 14.54 -0.79 -4.65
N LEU A 250 13.37 -0.81 -4.00
CA LEU A 250 12.20 -0.03 -4.43
C LEU A 250 12.46 1.47 -4.49
N ILE A 251 13.33 2.00 -3.64
CA ILE A 251 13.70 3.42 -3.65
C ILE A 251 14.28 3.86 -5.01
N SER A 252 14.95 2.97 -5.75
CA SER A 252 15.52 3.27 -7.06
C SER A 252 14.50 3.51 -8.16
N TYR A 253 13.24 3.12 -7.94
CA TYR A 253 12.14 3.33 -8.88
C TYR A 253 11.46 4.69 -8.71
N THR A 254 11.83 5.49 -7.71
CA THR A 254 11.23 6.81 -7.52
C THR A 254 11.54 7.75 -8.70
N LYS A 255 10.58 8.60 -9.04
CA LYS A 255 10.80 9.68 -10.03
C LYS A 255 11.90 10.64 -9.51
N PRO A 256 12.67 11.26 -10.40
CA PRO A 256 13.60 12.32 -9.99
C PRO A 256 12.86 13.46 -9.26
N HIS A 257 13.50 13.99 -8.22
CA HIS A 257 13.07 15.19 -7.50
C HIS A 257 11.77 15.12 -6.70
N ILE A 258 11.15 13.95 -6.52
CA ILE A 258 10.04 13.84 -5.56
C ILE A 258 10.57 13.91 -4.12
N PRO A 259 9.78 14.45 -3.18
CA PRO A 259 10.11 14.37 -1.77
C PRO A 259 10.20 12.91 -1.30
N ILE A 260 11.30 12.57 -0.62
CA ILE A 260 11.49 11.27 0.02
C ILE A 260 11.73 11.51 1.51
N TYR A 261 10.93 10.86 2.34
CA TYR A 261 11.05 10.92 3.80
C TYR A 261 11.43 9.54 4.34
N LEU A 262 12.27 9.53 5.36
CA LEU A 262 12.65 8.33 6.11
C LEU A 262 12.31 8.56 7.58
N ILE A 263 11.50 7.68 8.16
CA ILE A 263 11.15 7.68 9.58
C ILE A 263 11.77 6.44 10.23
N ASP A 264 12.81 6.63 10.99
CA ASP A 264 13.49 5.58 11.75
C ASP A 264 14.29 6.21 12.88
N PRO A 265 14.29 5.69 14.12
CA PRO A 265 15.06 6.25 15.22
C PRO A 265 16.57 6.05 15.08
N GLY A 266 16.99 5.08 14.27
CA GLY A 266 18.40 4.75 14.01
C GLY A 266 18.93 5.37 12.73
N ALA A 267 20.25 5.34 12.58
CA ALA A 267 20.90 5.70 11.34
C ALA A 267 20.66 4.59 10.31
N VAL A 268 20.05 4.91 9.18
CA VAL A 268 19.81 4.00 8.08
C VAL A 268 20.75 4.32 6.94
N ASN A 269 21.39 3.29 6.37
CA ASN A 269 22.21 3.46 5.18
C ASN A 269 21.29 3.65 3.95
N THR A 270 21.29 4.83 3.40
CA THR A 270 20.48 5.19 2.24
C THR A 270 21.19 4.96 0.90
N ASN A 271 22.33 4.25 0.89
CA ASN A 271 23.10 3.91 -0.31
C ASN A 271 23.40 5.10 -1.25
N GLY A 272 23.63 6.30 -0.67
CA GLY A 272 23.97 7.50 -1.44
C GLY A 272 22.77 8.30 -1.97
N TYR A 273 21.55 7.99 -1.59
CA TYR A 273 20.40 8.86 -1.85
C TYR A 273 20.46 10.11 -0.94
N TYR A 274 21.04 11.19 -1.43
CA TYR A 274 21.36 12.40 -0.64
C TYR A 274 20.15 13.33 -0.39
N GLN A 275 19.00 13.10 -1.01
CA GLN A 275 17.83 13.98 -0.91
C GLN A 275 16.74 13.43 0.03
N ILE A 276 17.08 12.49 0.90
CA ILE A 276 16.12 11.92 1.85
C ILE A 276 16.06 12.81 3.10
N LYS A 277 14.85 13.24 3.45
CA LYS A 277 14.60 13.94 4.71
C LYS A 277 14.41 12.90 5.82
N HIS A 278 15.39 12.75 6.70
CA HIS A 278 15.34 11.79 7.81
C HIS A 278 14.70 12.39 9.05
N ILE A 279 13.60 11.80 9.49
CA ILE A 279 12.92 12.05 10.75
C ILE A 279 13.37 10.96 11.73
N MET A 280 14.31 11.30 12.62
CA MET A 280 14.92 10.35 13.57
C MET A 280 14.02 10.08 14.77
N LYS A 281 12.87 9.44 14.52
CA LYS A 281 11.83 9.13 15.50
C LYS A 281 11.22 7.74 15.25
N GLY A 282 10.55 7.19 16.28
CA GLY A 282 9.69 6.02 16.11
C GLY A 282 8.50 6.30 15.19
N ALA A 283 7.79 5.24 14.81
CA ALA A 283 6.73 5.33 13.81
C ALA A 283 5.63 6.35 14.18
N SER A 284 5.11 6.32 15.39
CA SER A 284 4.02 7.22 15.81
C SER A 284 4.44 8.69 15.85
N GLU A 285 5.56 8.99 16.49
CA GLU A 285 6.05 10.38 16.60
C GLU A 285 6.57 10.91 15.26
N GLY A 286 7.22 10.04 14.45
CA GLY A 286 7.68 10.39 13.12
C GLY A 286 6.53 10.68 12.17
N MET A 287 5.44 9.91 12.24
CA MET A 287 4.24 10.15 11.43
C MET A 287 3.51 11.44 11.83
N LYS A 288 3.49 11.82 13.12
CA LYS A 288 2.94 13.11 13.54
C LYS A 288 3.71 14.28 12.89
N GLU A 289 5.04 14.22 12.97
CA GLU A 289 5.89 15.26 12.35
C GLU A 289 5.72 15.29 10.82
N LEU A 290 5.68 14.12 10.17
CA LEU A 290 5.44 14.05 8.74
C LEU A 290 4.09 14.66 8.34
N THR A 291 3.02 14.37 9.10
CA THR A 291 1.68 14.93 8.83
C THR A 291 1.70 16.45 8.88
N GLU A 292 2.37 17.05 9.86
CA GLU A 292 2.52 18.51 9.97
C GLU A 292 3.32 19.11 8.79
N ILE A 293 4.31 18.37 8.27
CA ILE A 293 5.07 18.79 7.08
C ILE A 293 4.17 18.75 5.85
N LEU A 294 3.44 17.65 5.64
CA LEU A 294 2.56 17.47 4.48
C LEU A 294 1.40 18.47 4.49
N GLU A 295 0.89 18.87 5.65
CA GLU A 295 -0.14 19.91 5.75
C GLU A 295 0.32 21.27 5.25
N LYS A 296 1.60 21.59 5.40
CA LYS A 296 2.19 22.84 4.92
C LYS A 296 2.49 22.83 3.41
N GLU A 297 2.53 21.66 2.80
CA GLU A 297 2.82 21.47 1.37
C GLU A 297 1.54 21.29 0.51
N LYS A 298 0.35 21.32 1.13
CA LYS A 298 -0.96 21.34 0.46
C LYS A 298 -1.21 22.69 -0.19
#